data_6ad5d3761dfcde439148ca9328975173
#
_entry.id   6ad5d3761dfcde439148ca9328975173
#
_cell.length_a   1.000
_cell.length_b   1.000
_cell.length_c   1.000
_cell.angle_alpha   90.00
_cell.angle_beta   90.00
_cell.angle_gamma   90.00
#
_symmetry.space_group_name_H-M   'P 1'
#
loop_
_entity.id
_entity.type
_entity.pdbx_description
1 polymer ?
#
loop_
_entity_poly.entity_id
_entity_poly.type
_entity_poly.pdbx_seq_one_letter_code
_entity_poly.pdbx_strand_id
1 'polypeptide(L)'
;MSKLLLILLDGVPYANWRRLFGNLEGWVASGEAQVWKMRSVLPSTSGTCYASIHTGLPPQVHGIWGNATRRRLEFPDVFSEVTKAGLKTGAVTHSFWSEFFNRYPFDLVEDMEYDAPDGPITHGRFHTMTGDSGYNQMTPADVDLFATLTMLCEPLF
;
A
#
# COMPACT_ATOMS: atom_id res chain seq x y z
N MET A 1 -0.95 -23.09 3.72
CA MET A 1 -1.16 -22.01 2.74
C MET A 1 -0.15 -20.91 3.07
N SER A 2 0.60 -20.41 2.09
CA SER A 2 1.58 -19.34 2.34
C SER A 2 0.85 -18.00 2.44
N LYS A 3 1.29 -17.13 3.36
CA LYS A 3 0.75 -15.78 3.57
C LYS A 3 1.84 -14.78 3.27
N LEU A 4 1.46 -13.61 2.71
CA LEU A 4 2.37 -12.49 2.45
C LEU A 4 1.82 -11.24 3.10
N LEU A 5 2.66 -10.55 3.86
CA LEU A 5 2.39 -9.21 4.38
C LEU A 5 3.37 -8.23 3.74
N LEU A 6 2.85 -7.26 2.98
CA LEU A 6 3.61 -6.15 2.43
C LEU A 6 3.36 -4.89 3.26
N ILE A 7 4.40 -4.38 3.90
CA ILE A 7 4.34 -3.13 4.67
C ILE A 7 5.10 -2.05 3.93
N LEU A 8 4.45 -0.93 3.64
CA LEU A 8 5.05 0.25 3.05
C LEU A 8 5.08 1.39 4.08
N LEU A 9 6.27 1.78 4.49
CA LEU A 9 6.51 2.92 5.37
C LEU A 9 6.95 4.10 4.50
N ASP A 10 6.00 5.01 4.23
CA ASP A 10 6.29 6.20 3.42
C ASP A 10 7.18 7.18 4.17
N GLY A 11 8.04 7.85 3.44
CA GLY A 11 8.92 8.90 4.01
C GLY A 11 10.06 8.39 4.90
N VAL A 12 10.35 7.08 4.94
CA VAL A 12 11.45 6.52 5.74
C VAL A 12 12.70 6.29 4.88
N PRO A 13 13.73 7.16 4.97
CA PRO A 13 14.97 6.95 4.25
C PRO A 13 15.73 5.71 4.74
N TYR A 14 16.42 5.02 3.82
CA TYR A 14 17.21 3.83 4.14
C TYR A 14 18.19 4.03 5.30
N ALA A 15 18.87 5.19 5.35
CA ALA A 15 19.81 5.48 6.43
C ALA A 15 19.12 5.62 7.80
N ASN A 16 17.90 6.18 7.83
CA ASN A 16 17.11 6.28 9.06
C ASN A 16 16.59 4.93 9.49
N TRP A 17 16.12 4.11 8.53
CA TRP A 17 15.70 2.74 8.80
C TRP A 17 16.83 1.95 9.48
N ARG A 18 18.04 1.92 8.90
CA ARG A 18 19.21 1.23 9.46
C ARG A 18 19.59 1.69 10.87
N ARG A 19 19.32 2.93 11.21
CA ARG A 19 19.68 3.53 12.51
C ARG A 19 18.60 3.33 13.58
N LEU A 20 17.34 3.31 13.22
CA LEU A 20 16.22 3.46 14.16
C LEU A 20 15.42 2.16 14.36
N PHE A 21 15.42 1.25 13.40
CA PHE A 21 14.62 0.03 13.43
C PHE A 21 15.43 -1.15 13.99
N GLY A 22 15.86 -1.04 15.23
CA GLY A 22 16.76 -2.02 15.86
C GLY A 22 16.28 -3.47 15.86
N ASN A 23 14.97 -3.72 15.99
CA ASN A 23 14.41 -5.07 15.91
C ASN A 23 14.61 -5.68 14.52
N LEU A 24 14.40 -4.92 13.45
CA LEU A 24 14.60 -5.39 12.08
C LEU A 24 16.09 -5.61 11.79
N GLU A 25 16.97 -4.77 12.29
CA GLU A 25 18.42 -4.97 12.23
C GLU A 25 18.84 -6.24 12.98
N GLY A 26 18.20 -6.55 14.12
CA GLY A 26 18.40 -7.80 14.85
C GLY A 26 18.07 -9.02 14.00
N TRP A 27 16.95 -9.02 13.29
CA TRP A 27 16.56 -10.10 12.39
C TRP A 27 17.51 -10.25 11.19
N VAL A 28 18.04 -9.14 10.68
CA VAL A 28 19.07 -9.18 9.64
C VAL A 28 20.36 -9.81 10.19
N ALA A 29 20.77 -9.43 11.40
CA ALA A 29 21.98 -9.96 12.04
C ALA A 29 21.85 -11.46 12.37
N SER A 30 20.64 -11.96 12.74
CA SER A 30 20.37 -13.37 12.99
C SER A 30 20.16 -14.19 11.71
N GLY A 31 20.08 -13.56 10.54
CA GLY A 31 19.80 -14.24 9.27
C GLY A 31 18.33 -14.56 9.01
N GLU A 32 17.43 -14.12 9.88
CA GLU A 32 15.97 -14.28 9.72
C GLU A 32 15.37 -13.32 8.70
N ALA A 33 16.08 -12.22 8.39
CA ALA A 33 15.69 -11.25 7.39
C ALA A 33 16.85 -10.85 6.49
N GLN A 34 16.52 -10.27 5.35
CA GLN A 34 17.47 -9.69 4.42
C GLN A 34 17.13 -8.23 4.15
N VAL A 35 18.13 -7.41 3.87
CA VAL A 35 17.94 -5.99 3.57
C VAL A 35 18.67 -5.59 2.28
N TRP A 36 17.99 -4.80 1.44
CA TRP A 36 18.56 -4.26 0.22
C TRP A 36 18.39 -2.75 0.17
N LYS A 37 19.44 -2.04 -0.23
CA LYS A 37 19.35 -0.63 -0.54
C LYS A 37 18.80 -0.48 -1.95
N MET A 38 17.60 0.04 -2.07
CA MET A 38 16.94 0.27 -3.35
C MET A 38 16.87 1.77 -3.69
N ARG A 39 16.64 2.07 -4.95
CA ARG A 39 16.30 3.40 -5.45
C ARG A 39 14.85 3.38 -5.89
N SER A 40 14.13 4.46 -5.58
CA SER A 40 12.80 4.69 -6.13
C SER A 40 12.87 5.02 -7.63
N VAL A 41 11.73 4.91 -8.29
CA VAL A 41 11.56 5.49 -9.63
C VAL A 41 11.54 7.01 -9.58
N LEU A 42 11.68 7.67 -10.73
CA LEU A 42 11.59 9.12 -10.86
C LEU A 42 10.35 9.50 -11.70
N PRO A 43 9.59 10.52 -11.29
CA PRO A 43 9.71 11.29 -10.04
C PRO A 43 9.42 10.43 -8.80
N SER A 44 10.15 10.68 -7.70
CA SER A 44 10.04 9.91 -6.46
C SER A 44 8.91 10.41 -5.56
N THR A 45 7.74 10.58 -6.13
CA THR A 45 6.51 10.90 -5.37
C THR A 45 5.79 9.63 -4.95
N SER A 46 5.03 9.69 -3.87
CA SER A 46 4.32 8.53 -3.31
C SER A 46 3.47 7.80 -4.34
N GLY A 47 2.57 8.50 -5.03
CA GLY A 47 1.69 7.88 -6.04
C GLY A 47 2.46 7.19 -7.16
N THR A 48 3.52 7.80 -7.67
CA THR A 48 4.37 7.23 -8.72
C THR A 48 5.07 5.96 -8.23
N CYS A 49 5.66 6.02 -7.04
CA CYS A 49 6.35 4.87 -6.44
C CYS A 49 5.40 3.72 -6.12
N TYR A 50 4.22 4.02 -5.58
CA TYR A 50 3.22 2.99 -5.25
C TYR A 50 2.72 2.27 -6.50
N ALA A 51 2.42 3.00 -7.56
CA ALA A 51 2.04 2.39 -8.83
C ALA A 51 3.15 1.46 -9.35
N SER A 52 4.41 1.90 -9.30
CA SER A 52 5.55 1.07 -9.73
C SER A 52 5.79 -0.15 -8.85
N ILE A 53 5.67 -0.03 -7.53
CA ILE A 53 5.88 -1.15 -6.59
C ILE A 53 4.85 -2.26 -6.83
N HIS A 54 3.59 -1.90 -7.06
CA HIS A 54 2.51 -2.87 -7.20
C HIS A 54 2.37 -3.46 -8.59
N THR A 55 2.73 -2.72 -9.64
CA THR A 55 2.65 -3.19 -11.03
C THR A 55 3.98 -3.75 -11.57
N GLY A 56 5.11 -3.43 -10.94
CA GLY A 56 6.44 -3.71 -11.49
C GLY A 56 6.80 -2.86 -12.72
N LEU A 57 5.99 -1.87 -13.09
CA LEU A 57 6.16 -1.05 -14.29
C LEU A 57 6.76 0.32 -13.97
N PRO A 58 7.53 0.91 -14.89
CA PRO A 58 8.04 2.27 -14.72
C PRO A 58 6.97 3.33 -15.02
N PRO A 59 7.16 4.57 -14.55
CA PRO A 59 6.20 5.67 -14.75
C PRO A 59 5.83 5.96 -16.20
N GLN A 60 6.75 5.74 -17.12
CA GLN A 60 6.53 5.89 -18.57
C GLN A 60 5.47 4.94 -19.11
N VAL A 61 5.27 3.80 -18.44
CA VAL A 61 4.29 2.78 -18.84
C VAL A 61 2.99 2.96 -18.08
N HIS A 62 3.03 2.99 -16.74
CA HIS A 62 1.78 3.10 -15.97
C HIS A 62 1.18 4.52 -15.96
N GLY A 63 1.95 5.56 -16.34
CA GLY A 63 1.45 6.91 -16.55
C GLY A 63 1.09 7.71 -15.29
N ILE A 64 1.50 7.25 -14.09
CA ILE A 64 1.36 8.00 -12.84
C ILE A 64 2.64 8.78 -12.61
N TRP A 65 2.56 10.11 -12.72
CA TRP A 65 3.70 11.00 -12.67
C TRP A 65 3.78 11.85 -11.40
N GLY A 66 2.83 11.69 -10.49
CA GLY A 66 2.78 12.43 -9.25
C GLY A 66 1.53 12.14 -8.44
N ASN A 67 1.45 12.71 -7.24
CA ASN A 67 0.33 12.49 -6.32
C ASN A 67 -1.00 13.07 -6.83
N ALA A 68 -0.97 14.02 -7.77
CA ALA A 68 -2.16 14.58 -8.40
C ALA A 68 -2.71 13.71 -9.55
N THR A 69 -1.90 12.77 -10.07
CA THR A 69 -2.34 11.86 -11.13
C THR A 69 -3.10 10.70 -10.50
N ARG A 70 -4.42 10.78 -10.53
CA ARG A 70 -5.33 9.79 -9.94
C ARG A 70 -6.16 9.13 -11.02
N ARG A 71 -6.11 7.82 -11.12
CA ARG A 71 -6.94 6.99 -11.98
C ARG A 71 -6.77 5.53 -11.65
N ARG A 72 -7.73 4.69 -12.03
CA ARG A 72 -7.55 3.24 -12.02
C ARG A 72 -6.45 2.83 -12.99
N LEU A 73 -5.56 1.96 -12.54
CA LEU A 73 -4.53 1.34 -13.37
C LEU A 73 -5.11 0.10 -14.06
N GLU A 74 -4.90 -0.01 -15.36
CA GLU A 74 -5.38 -1.14 -16.18
C GLU A 74 -4.24 -2.13 -16.50
N PHE A 75 -3.31 -2.24 -15.58
CA PHE A 75 -2.18 -3.17 -15.68
C PHE A 75 -2.34 -4.28 -14.64
N PRO A 76 -1.75 -5.46 -14.89
CA PRO A 76 -1.60 -6.45 -13.84
C PRO A 76 -0.87 -5.86 -12.63
N ASP A 77 -1.38 -6.14 -11.46
CA ASP A 77 -0.83 -5.66 -10.20
C ASP A 77 -0.87 -6.78 -9.15
N VAL A 78 -0.20 -6.58 -8.03
CA VAL A 78 -0.08 -7.62 -6.99
C VAL A 78 -1.43 -8.12 -6.49
N PHE A 79 -2.45 -7.24 -6.37
CA PHE A 79 -3.77 -7.66 -5.90
C PHE A 79 -4.49 -8.50 -6.95
N SER A 80 -4.54 -8.03 -8.19
CA SER A 80 -5.19 -8.73 -9.29
C SER A 80 -4.55 -10.09 -9.58
N GLU A 81 -3.23 -10.21 -9.47
CA GLU A 81 -2.55 -11.49 -9.68
C GLU A 81 -2.81 -12.49 -8.53
N VAL A 82 -2.89 -12.00 -7.29
CA VAL A 82 -3.22 -12.84 -6.13
C VAL A 82 -4.66 -13.34 -6.20
N THR A 83 -5.63 -12.50 -6.58
CA THR A 83 -7.03 -12.92 -6.72
C THR A 83 -7.24 -13.86 -7.91
N LYS A 84 -6.53 -13.66 -9.02
CA LYS A 84 -6.51 -14.64 -10.15
C LYS A 84 -6.01 -16.02 -9.72
N ALA A 85 -5.12 -16.07 -8.75
CA ALA A 85 -4.64 -17.32 -8.17
C ALA A 85 -5.64 -17.95 -7.16
N GLY A 86 -6.84 -17.39 -7.00
CA GLY A 86 -7.87 -17.86 -6.08
C GLY A 86 -7.60 -17.53 -4.61
N LEU A 87 -6.73 -16.58 -4.33
CA LEU A 87 -6.40 -16.14 -2.97
C LEU A 87 -7.11 -14.83 -2.65
N LYS A 88 -7.29 -14.58 -1.35
CA LYS A 88 -7.86 -13.33 -0.85
C LYS A 88 -6.77 -12.28 -0.67
N THR A 89 -7.16 -11.02 -0.83
CA THR A 89 -6.31 -9.85 -0.63
C THR A 89 -6.91 -8.92 0.41
N GLY A 90 -6.05 -8.28 1.19
CA GLY A 90 -6.46 -7.23 2.13
C GLY A 90 -5.58 -6.00 1.96
N ALA A 91 -6.16 -4.81 2.19
CA ALA A 91 -5.43 -3.56 2.20
C ALA A 91 -5.91 -2.65 3.33
N VAL A 92 -4.98 -2.22 4.19
CA VAL A 92 -5.20 -1.19 5.22
C VAL A 92 -4.25 -0.05 4.91
N THR A 93 -4.74 1.01 4.27
CA THR A 93 -3.86 2.01 3.67
C THR A 93 -4.58 3.30 3.25
N HIS A 94 -3.83 4.22 2.68
CA HIS A 94 -4.36 5.45 2.10
C HIS A 94 -5.23 5.17 0.87
N SER A 95 -6.20 6.04 0.59
CA SER A 95 -7.15 5.97 -0.54
C SER A 95 -6.49 5.83 -1.93
N PHE A 96 -5.20 6.19 -2.08
CA PHE A 96 -4.45 5.95 -3.33
C PHE A 96 -4.53 4.50 -3.80
N TRP A 97 -4.51 3.54 -2.87
CA TRP A 97 -4.59 2.12 -3.23
C TRP A 97 -5.96 1.76 -3.79
N SER A 98 -7.05 2.30 -3.22
CA SER A 98 -8.36 2.14 -3.81
C SER A 98 -8.41 2.75 -5.22
N GLU A 99 -7.94 3.99 -5.37
CA GLU A 99 -7.99 4.71 -6.65
C GLU A 99 -7.15 4.04 -7.75
N PHE A 100 -6.03 3.43 -7.40
CA PHE A 100 -5.14 2.78 -8.38
C PHE A 100 -5.56 1.34 -8.69
N PHE A 101 -6.01 0.58 -7.70
CA PHE A 101 -6.16 -0.87 -7.82
C PHE A 101 -7.59 -1.37 -7.65
N ASN A 102 -8.51 -0.53 -7.18
CA ASN A 102 -9.90 -0.89 -6.98
C ASN A 102 -10.85 -0.03 -7.81
N ARG A 103 -11.18 1.17 -7.33
CA ARG A 103 -12.16 2.08 -7.97
C ARG A 103 -11.69 3.53 -7.96
N TYR A 104 -11.85 4.22 -9.08
CA TYR A 104 -11.66 5.65 -9.22
C TYR A 104 -12.94 6.30 -9.79
N PRO A 105 -13.38 7.47 -9.29
CA PRO A 105 -12.87 8.19 -8.10
C PRO A 105 -13.19 7.48 -6.79
N PHE A 106 -12.44 7.80 -5.73
CA PHE A 106 -12.68 7.30 -4.38
C PHE A 106 -13.97 7.91 -3.80
N ASP A 107 -14.87 7.07 -3.32
CA ASP A 107 -16.08 7.50 -2.62
C ASP A 107 -15.89 7.39 -1.11
N LEU A 108 -16.05 8.54 -0.40
CA LEU A 108 -15.85 8.60 1.04
C LEU A 108 -16.85 7.79 1.87
N VAL A 109 -17.99 7.44 1.30
CA VAL A 109 -19.02 6.66 2.01
C VAL A 109 -18.86 5.18 1.73
N GLU A 110 -18.62 4.83 0.47
CA GLU A 110 -18.66 3.45 0.02
C GLU A 110 -17.29 2.76 0.00
N ASP A 111 -16.19 3.54 -0.10
CA ASP A 111 -14.86 2.98 -0.26
C ASP A 111 -14.01 2.99 1.01
N MET A 112 -14.42 3.66 2.09
CA MET A 112 -13.65 3.68 3.34
C MET A 112 -13.54 2.28 3.95
N GLU A 113 -14.63 1.55 3.96
CA GLU A 113 -14.68 0.13 4.33
C GLU A 113 -15.29 -0.66 3.17
N TYR A 114 -14.49 -1.48 2.55
CA TYR A 114 -14.86 -2.17 1.32
C TYR A 114 -14.61 -3.67 1.46
N ASP A 115 -15.66 -4.46 1.22
CA ASP A 115 -15.59 -5.91 1.19
C ASP A 115 -16.27 -6.41 -0.08
N ALA A 116 -15.48 -6.89 -1.05
CA ALA A 116 -15.98 -7.44 -2.31
C ALA A 116 -15.17 -8.68 -2.70
N PRO A 117 -15.77 -9.86 -2.52
CA PRO A 117 -15.08 -11.14 -2.77
C PRO A 117 -14.50 -11.29 -4.18
N ASP A 118 -15.12 -10.64 -5.17
CA ASP A 118 -14.74 -10.73 -6.58
C ASP A 118 -13.85 -9.56 -7.04
N GLY A 119 -13.51 -8.63 -6.14
CA GLY A 119 -12.66 -7.50 -6.44
C GLY A 119 -11.17 -7.83 -6.38
N PRO A 120 -10.31 -7.00 -7.00
CA PRO A 120 -8.86 -7.16 -6.87
C PRO A 120 -8.37 -6.97 -5.43
N ILE A 121 -8.98 -6.04 -4.68
CA ILE A 121 -8.82 -5.93 -3.23
C ILE A 121 -10.09 -6.48 -2.61
N THR A 122 -10.03 -7.67 -2.00
CA THR A 122 -11.22 -8.33 -1.46
C THR A 122 -11.68 -7.73 -0.14
N HIS A 123 -10.75 -7.19 0.64
CA HIS A 123 -11.03 -6.49 1.90
C HIS A 123 -10.19 -5.22 1.99
N GLY A 124 -10.83 -4.07 1.93
CA GLY A 124 -10.19 -2.76 2.00
C GLY A 124 -10.61 -1.97 3.23
N ARG A 125 -9.65 -1.34 3.91
CA ARG A 125 -9.87 -0.31 4.93
C ARG A 125 -8.99 0.86 4.58
N PHE A 126 -9.60 1.90 4.06
CA PHE A 126 -8.89 3.04 3.49
C PHE A 126 -9.08 4.29 4.35
N HIS A 127 -8.06 5.08 4.42
CA HIS A 127 -8.13 6.42 4.98
C HIS A 127 -7.76 7.45 3.91
N THR A 128 -8.24 8.66 4.07
CA THR A 128 -7.91 9.78 3.18
C THR A 128 -7.51 10.99 3.98
N MET A 129 -6.79 11.89 3.33
CA MET A 129 -6.51 13.20 3.89
C MET A 129 -7.73 14.09 3.72
N THR A 130 -8.20 14.71 4.78
CA THR A 130 -9.30 15.67 4.72
C THR A 130 -8.79 17.08 4.49
N GLY A 131 -9.31 17.75 3.47
CA GLY A 131 -9.10 19.16 3.14
C GLY A 131 -8.07 19.43 2.05
N ASP A 132 -8.38 20.40 1.21
CA ASP A 132 -7.55 20.85 0.07
C ASP A 132 -6.26 21.57 0.49
N SER A 133 -6.11 21.92 1.75
CA SER A 133 -5.01 22.78 2.23
C SER A 133 -3.78 22.04 2.75
N GLY A 134 -3.80 20.70 2.80
CA GLY A 134 -2.70 19.92 3.35
C GLY A 134 -2.46 20.06 4.87
N TYR A 135 -3.21 20.92 5.54
CA TYR A 135 -3.05 21.20 6.97
C TYR A 135 -3.99 20.41 7.89
N ASN A 136 -5.04 19.82 7.34
CA ASN A 136 -5.99 18.98 8.07
C ASN A 136 -5.90 17.53 7.62
N GLN A 137 -4.71 16.97 7.70
CA GLN A 137 -4.50 15.56 7.41
C GLN A 137 -4.87 14.75 8.65
N MET A 138 -6.03 14.15 8.64
CA MET A 138 -6.37 13.12 9.62
C MET A 138 -5.86 11.78 9.10
N THR A 139 -4.55 11.59 9.20
CA THR A 139 -3.95 10.28 8.99
C THR A 139 -4.02 9.53 10.31
N PRO A 140 -4.58 8.33 10.34
CA PRO A 140 -4.56 7.49 11.52
C PRO A 140 -3.13 7.29 12.02
N ALA A 141 -2.96 7.16 13.32
CA ALA A 141 -1.67 6.76 13.85
C ALA A 141 -1.31 5.35 13.35
N ASP A 142 -0.04 5.06 13.15
CA ASP A 142 0.41 3.74 12.66
C ASP A 142 -0.10 2.60 13.56
N VAL A 143 -0.22 2.84 14.86
CA VAL A 143 -0.78 1.85 15.80
C VAL A 143 -2.24 1.50 15.47
N ASP A 144 -3.03 2.45 15.02
CA ASP A 144 -4.43 2.23 14.65
C ASP A 144 -4.52 1.46 13.32
N LEU A 145 -3.62 1.73 12.39
CA LEU A 145 -3.51 0.98 11.13
C LEU A 145 -3.12 -0.48 11.39
N PHE A 146 -2.15 -0.72 12.26
CA PHE A 146 -1.75 -2.08 12.66
C PHE A 146 -2.86 -2.82 13.43
N ALA A 147 -3.59 -2.14 14.31
CA ALA A 147 -4.74 -2.73 14.99
C ALA A 147 -5.83 -3.11 13.97
N THR A 148 -6.16 -2.23 13.04
CA THR A 148 -7.12 -2.51 11.96
C THR A 148 -6.67 -3.68 11.09
N LEU A 149 -5.38 -3.73 10.74
CA LEU A 149 -4.81 -4.84 9.98
C LEU A 149 -4.94 -6.17 10.73
N THR A 150 -4.66 -6.17 12.04
CA THR A 150 -4.80 -7.37 12.87
C THR A 150 -6.23 -7.88 12.88
N MET A 151 -7.21 -7.01 13.11
CA MET A 151 -8.63 -7.36 13.06
C MET A 151 -9.07 -7.87 11.68
N LEU A 152 -8.52 -7.33 10.61
CA LEU A 152 -8.81 -7.79 9.25
C LEU A 152 -8.18 -9.17 8.97
N CYS A 153 -7.01 -9.43 9.52
CA CYS A 153 -6.30 -10.69 9.29
C CYS A 153 -6.94 -11.88 10.04
N GLU A 154 -7.55 -11.67 11.21
CA GLU A 154 -8.16 -12.75 11.99
C GLU A 154 -9.18 -13.58 11.19
N PRO A 155 -10.16 -12.99 10.48
CA PRO A 155 -11.11 -13.76 9.68
C PRO A 155 -10.54 -14.24 8.33
N LEU A 156 -9.40 -13.71 7.88
CA LEU A 156 -8.81 -14.05 6.58
C LEU A 156 -7.82 -15.21 6.65
N PHE A 157 -7.27 -15.46 7.83
CA PHE A 157 -6.15 -16.40 8.07
C PHE A 157 -6.39 -17.34 9.23
#